data_1d32176e2b092ae597e4b0a3e0e1e37a
#
_entry.id   1d32176e2b092ae597e4b0a3e0e1e37a
#
_cell.length_a   1.000
_cell.length_b   1.000
_cell.length_c   1.000
_cell.angle_alpha   90.00
_cell.angle_beta   90.00
_cell.angle_gamma   90.00
#
_symmetry.space_group_name_H-M   'P 1'
#
loop_
_entity.id
_entity.type
_entity.pdbx_description
1 polymer ?
#
loop_
_entity_poly.entity_id
_entity_poly.type
_entity_poly.pdbx_seq_one_letter_code
_entity_poly.pdbx_strand_id
1 'polypeptide(L)'
;RNQIMSIRIGILGYGNLGRGVECAIKHNPDMELVGVFTRRAPESVKILTETAKVYSVDDAEKMKDQIDVMILCGGSATDLPEQTPKYAQWFNVVDSFDTHKRIPEHFANVDKAASESGHVGIISVGWDPGMFSLNRMYANAILTNGKDYTFWGKGVSQGHSDAIRRVKGVKNAIQYTVPVEEAVEQVRSGCGPKLTTRDKHLRECYVVAEEGADLKEIEETIKNMPNYFSDYNTTVTFI
;
A
#
# COMPACT_ATOMS: atom_id res chain seq x y z
N ARG A 1 -32.44 20.47 -14.02
CA ARG A 1 -31.54 19.58 -13.24
C ARG A 1 -30.30 19.38 -14.07
N ASN A 2 -29.18 20.00 -13.68
CA ASN A 2 -27.90 19.70 -14.29
C ASN A 2 -27.61 18.21 -14.01
N GLN A 3 -27.53 17.43 -15.06
CA GLN A 3 -27.10 16.04 -14.97
C GLN A 3 -25.61 16.07 -14.57
N ILE A 4 -25.30 15.74 -13.34
CA ILE A 4 -23.91 15.56 -12.90
C ILE A 4 -23.40 14.38 -13.73
N MET A 5 -22.42 14.64 -14.59
CA MET A 5 -21.76 13.54 -15.32
C MET A 5 -20.97 12.73 -14.31
N SER A 6 -21.31 11.46 -14.16
CA SER A 6 -20.57 10.53 -13.31
C SER A 6 -19.18 10.27 -13.88
N ILE A 7 -18.17 10.23 -13.01
CA ILE A 7 -16.82 9.80 -13.35
C ILE A 7 -16.84 8.29 -13.51
N ARG A 8 -16.51 7.77 -14.67
CA ARG A 8 -16.49 6.35 -15.00
C ARG A 8 -15.17 5.73 -14.53
N ILE A 9 -15.24 4.81 -13.59
CA ILE A 9 -14.08 4.24 -12.91
C ILE A 9 -13.88 2.78 -13.27
N GLY A 10 -12.63 2.41 -13.58
CA GLY A 10 -12.13 1.04 -13.61
C GLY A 10 -11.27 0.73 -12.40
N ILE A 11 -11.35 -0.48 -11.87
CA ILE A 11 -10.47 -0.98 -10.80
C ILE A 11 -9.57 -2.06 -11.37
N LEU A 12 -8.25 -1.87 -11.30
CA LEU A 12 -7.26 -2.87 -11.70
C LEU A 12 -6.68 -3.57 -10.48
N GLY A 13 -7.03 -4.84 -10.32
CA GLY A 13 -6.69 -5.63 -9.13
C GLY A 13 -7.80 -5.63 -8.08
N TYR A 14 -8.29 -6.81 -7.71
CA TYR A 14 -9.40 -6.97 -6.78
C TYR A 14 -9.01 -7.82 -5.56
N GLY A 15 -8.06 -7.27 -4.80
CA GLY A 15 -7.70 -7.70 -3.45
C GLY A 15 -8.44 -6.88 -2.39
N ASN A 16 -7.86 -6.77 -1.21
CA ASN A 16 -8.46 -5.98 -0.12
C ASN A 16 -8.62 -4.49 -0.51
N LEU A 17 -7.60 -3.92 -1.18
CA LEU A 17 -7.66 -2.54 -1.63
C LEU A 17 -8.75 -2.32 -2.69
N GLY A 18 -8.80 -3.16 -3.72
CA GLY A 18 -9.81 -3.05 -4.78
C GLY A 18 -11.24 -3.18 -4.25
N ARG A 19 -11.48 -4.06 -3.27
CA ARG A 19 -12.76 -4.15 -2.57
C ARG A 19 -13.09 -2.88 -1.79
N GLY A 20 -12.10 -2.30 -1.11
CA GLY A 20 -12.27 -1.04 -0.40
C GLY A 20 -12.62 0.11 -1.35
N VAL A 21 -11.95 0.18 -2.49
CA VAL A 21 -12.24 1.17 -3.55
C VAL A 21 -13.65 1.01 -4.09
N GLU A 22 -14.10 -0.22 -4.38
CA GLU A 22 -15.48 -0.47 -4.80
C GLU A 22 -16.49 0.02 -3.76
N CYS A 23 -16.27 -0.28 -2.48
CA CYS A 23 -17.12 0.23 -1.40
C CYS A 23 -17.13 1.76 -1.36
N ALA A 24 -15.99 2.41 -1.54
CA ALA A 24 -15.90 3.87 -1.56
C ALA A 24 -16.67 4.48 -2.74
N ILE A 25 -16.55 3.92 -3.93
CA ILE A 25 -17.28 4.37 -5.13
C ILE A 25 -18.79 4.34 -4.87
N LYS A 26 -19.31 3.30 -4.23
CA LYS A 26 -20.76 3.18 -3.92
C LYS A 26 -21.28 4.30 -3.00
N HIS A 27 -20.42 4.96 -2.24
CA HIS A 27 -20.78 6.09 -1.37
C HIS A 27 -20.61 7.46 -2.04
N ASN A 28 -20.12 7.50 -3.27
CA ASN A 28 -19.90 8.75 -4.02
C ASN A 28 -20.84 8.79 -5.24
N PRO A 29 -21.91 9.60 -5.20
CA PRO A 29 -22.96 9.60 -6.22
C PRO A 29 -22.52 10.17 -7.58
N ASP A 30 -21.38 10.79 -7.64
CA ASP A 30 -20.72 11.31 -8.86
C ASP A 30 -19.72 10.33 -9.46
N MET A 31 -19.67 9.11 -8.96
CA MET A 31 -18.76 8.05 -9.43
C MET A 31 -19.56 6.81 -9.85
N GLU A 32 -19.11 6.17 -10.92
CA GLU A 32 -19.69 4.94 -11.44
C GLU A 32 -18.61 3.89 -11.67
N LEU A 33 -18.77 2.70 -11.09
CA LEU A 33 -17.90 1.56 -11.39
C LEU A 33 -18.31 0.92 -12.72
N VAL A 34 -17.45 1.01 -13.72
CA VAL A 34 -17.64 0.40 -15.04
C VAL A 34 -17.19 -1.06 -15.04
N GLY A 35 -16.04 -1.34 -14.45
CA GLY A 35 -15.50 -2.69 -14.42
C GLY A 35 -14.33 -2.91 -13.48
N VAL A 36 -14.12 -4.18 -13.16
CA VAL A 36 -12.98 -4.67 -12.38
C VAL A 36 -12.11 -5.53 -13.27
N PHE A 37 -10.82 -5.25 -13.31
CA PHE A 37 -9.84 -5.96 -14.14
C PHE A 37 -8.95 -6.84 -13.27
N THR A 38 -8.82 -8.11 -13.64
CA THR A 38 -8.11 -9.12 -12.83
C THR A 38 -7.23 -10.03 -13.68
N ARG A 39 -6.13 -10.52 -13.10
CA ARG A 39 -5.29 -11.60 -13.66
C ARG A 39 -5.87 -13.00 -13.39
N ARG A 40 -6.80 -13.10 -12.44
CA ARG A 40 -7.53 -14.34 -12.16
C ARG A 40 -8.60 -14.55 -13.22
N ALA A 41 -9.13 -15.77 -13.33
CA ALA A 41 -10.31 -16.03 -14.14
C ALA A 41 -11.45 -15.10 -13.71
N PRO A 42 -12.01 -14.25 -14.61
CA PRO A 42 -13.00 -13.24 -14.25
C PRO A 42 -14.21 -13.83 -13.50
N GLU A 43 -14.65 -15.02 -13.89
CA GLU A 43 -15.77 -15.76 -13.28
C GLU A 43 -15.50 -16.18 -11.83
N SER A 44 -14.24 -16.23 -11.42
CA SER A 44 -13.84 -16.55 -10.04
C SER A 44 -13.93 -15.36 -9.09
N VAL A 45 -14.12 -14.15 -9.63
CA VAL A 45 -14.11 -12.91 -8.84
C VAL A 45 -15.53 -12.41 -8.65
N LYS A 46 -15.96 -12.33 -7.39
CA LYS A 46 -17.27 -11.78 -7.03
C LYS A 46 -17.13 -10.35 -6.57
N ILE A 47 -17.81 -9.44 -7.25
CA ILE A 47 -17.90 -8.00 -6.92
C ILE A 47 -19.25 -7.69 -6.29
N LEU A 48 -19.37 -6.50 -5.65
CA LEU A 48 -20.57 -6.06 -4.95
C LEU A 48 -21.50 -5.22 -5.83
N THR A 49 -20.98 -4.64 -6.92
CA THR A 49 -21.69 -3.73 -7.81
C THR A 49 -22.32 -4.52 -8.96
N GLU A 50 -23.63 -4.74 -8.91
CA GLU A 50 -24.36 -5.58 -9.88
C GLU A 50 -24.31 -5.04 -11.32
N THR A 51 -24.16 -3.72 -11.49
CA THR A 51 -24.11 -3.07 -12.81
C THR A 51 -22.74 -3.17 -13.47
N ALA A 52 -21.68 -3.44 -12.69
CA ALA A 52 -20.31 -3.59 -13.19
C ALA A 52 -20.01 -5.05 -13.57
N LYS A 53 -18.96 -5.22 -14.37
CA LYS A 53 -18.49 -6.57 -14.79
C LYS A 53 -17.03 -6.75 -14.43
N VAL A 54 -16.63 -8.02 -14.37
CA VAL A 54 -15.23 -8.43 -14.19
C VAL A 54 -14.65 -8.82 -15.53
N TYR A 55 -13.46 -8.31 -15.83
CA TYR A 55 -12.75 -8.50 -17.08
C TYR A 55 -11.33 -9.03 -16.83
N SER A 56 -10.73 -9.63 -17.86
CA SER A 56 -9.28 -9.85 -17.85
C SER A 56 -8.53 -8.53 -17.90
N VAL A 57 -7.35 -8.46 -17.27
CA VAL A 57 -6.45 -7.30 -17.41
C VAL A 57 -6.08 -7.00 -18.87
N ASP A 58 -6.11 -8.00 -19.74
CA ASP A 58 -5.79 -7.86 -21.17
C ASP A 58 -6.90 -7.13 -21.96
N ASP A 59 -8.07 -7.00 -21.38
CA ASP A 59 -9.19 -6.28 -22.02
C ASP A 59 -9.23 -4.79 -21.64
N ALA A 60 -8.40 -4.35 -20.70
CA ALA A 60 -8.47 -2.98 -20.18
C ALA A 60 -8.27 -1.91 -21.28
N GLU A 61 -7.28 -2.08 -22.15
CA GLU A 61 -7.01 -1.14 -23.25
C GLU A 61 -8.21 -0.95 -24.19
N LYS A 62 -8.98 -2.02 -24.41
CA LYS A 62 -10.19 -1.99 -25.28
C LYS A 62 -11.31 -1.11 -24.70
N MET A 63 -11.22 -0.78 -23.42
CA MET A 63 -12.24 -0.01 -22.69
C MET A 63 -11.81 1.44 -22.43
N LYS A 64 -10.75 1.93 -23.07
CA LYS A 64 -10.21 3.29 -22.86
C LYS A 64 -11.24 4.41 -23.08
N ASP A 65 -12.19 4.22 -23.96
CA ASP A 65 -13.24 5.20 -24.24
C ASP A 65 -14.44 5.09 -23.26
N GLN A 66 -14.46 4.06 -22.42
CA GLN A 66 -15.54 3.79 -21.48
C GLN A 66 -15.16 4.13 -20.03
N ILE A 67 -13.88 4.35 -19.74
CA ILE A 67 -13.34 4.57 -18.40
C ILE A 67 -12.59 5.90 -18.40
N ASP A 68 -12.93 6.77 -17.46
CA ASP A 68 -12.27 8.06 -17.29
C ASP A 68 -11.04 7.95 -16.39
N VAL A 69 -11.12 7.10 -15.38
CA VAL A 69 -10.06 6.89 -14.37
C VAL A 69 -9.89 5.41 -14.06
N MET A 70 -8.66 4.92 -14.15
CA MET A 70 -8.28 3.58 -13.71
C MET A 70 -7.61 3.66 -12.33
N ILE A 71 -8.19 3.02 -11.33
CA ILE A 71 -7.60 2.92 -9.98
C ILE A 71 -6.83 1.60 -9.89
N LEU A 72 -5.52 1.71 -9.67
CA LEU A 72 -4.57 0.60 -9.67
C LEU A 72 -4.37 0.08 -8.26
N CYS A 73 -4.85 -1.12 -8.00
CA CYS A 73 -4.85 -1.77 -6.69
C CYS A 73 -3.87 -2.97 -6.61
N GLY A 74 -2.83 -2.94 -7.44
CA GLY A 74 -1.76 -3.93 -7.44
C GLY A 74 -0.78 -3.78 -6.28
N GLY A 75 0.14 -4.73 -6.14
CA GLY A 75 1.20 -4.67 -5.14
C GLY A 75 2.20 -3.55 -5.41
N SER A 76 2.46 -2.72 -4.39
CA SER A 76 3.36 -1.57 -4.53
C SER A 76 4.78 -1.95 -4.95
N ALA A 77 5.33 -3.03 -4.40
CA ALA A 77 6.69 -3.44 -4.71
C ALA A 77 6.83 -4.20 -6.05
N THR A 78 5.77 -4.84 -6.53
CA THR A 78 5.82 -5.81 -7.63
C THR A 78 5.02 -5.40 -8.86
N ASP A 79 3.83 -4.81 -8.68
CA ASP A 79 2.91 -4.57 -9.77
C ASP A 79 2.91 -3.09 -10.23
N LEU A 80 2.76 -2.15 -9.29
CA LEU A 80 2.57 -0.73 -9.60
C LEU A 80 3.72 -0.07 -10.38
N PRO A 81 5.00 -0.42 -10.16
CA PRO A 81 6.10 0.17 -10.94
C PRO A 81 5.96 0.01 -12.45
N GLU A 82 5.36 -1.10 -12.90
CA GLU A 82 5.13 -1.40 -14.31
C GLU A 82 3.69 -1.03 -14.73
N GLN A 83 2.71 -1.32 -13.89
CA GLN A 83 1.30 -1.10 -14.22
C GLN A 83 0.98 0.38 -14.35
N THR A 84 1.37 1.22 -13.40
CA THR A 84 0.94 2.62 -13.41
C THR A 84 1.40 3.37 -14.68
N PRO A 85 2.68 3.31 -15.09
CA PRO A 85 3.09 3.93 -16.35
C PRO A 85 2.42 3.32 -17.58
N LYS A 86 2.19 2.00 -17.59
CA LYS A 86 1.52 1.32 -18.69
C LYS A 86 0.08 1.82 -18.86
N TYR A 87 -0.70 1.83 -17.78
CA TYR A 87 -2.12 2.22 -17.86
C TYR A 87 -2.32 3.73 -18.00
N ALA A 88 -1.34 4.55 -17.59
CA ALA A 88 -1.33 5.99 -17.83
C ALA A 88 -1.32 6.36 -19.32
N GLN A 89 -0.93 5.44 -20.19
CA GLN A 89 -1.00 5.64 -21.65
C GLN A 89 -2.44 5.64 -22.17
N TRP A 90 -3.39 5.06 -21.44
CA TRP A 90 -4.77 4.89 -21.91
C TRP A 90 -5.81 5.55 -21.03
N PHE A 91 -5.47 5.86 -19.77
CA PHE A 91 -6.38 6.37 -18.76
C PHE A 91 -5.74 7.44 -17.90
N ASN A 92 -6.54 8.28 -17.27
CA ASN A 92 -6.12 8.91 -16.04
C ASN A 92 -5.97 7.80 -14.98
N VAL A 93 -4.93 7.88 -14.16
CA VAL A 93 -4.61 6.80 -13.21
C VAL A 93 -4.48 7.31 -11.79
N VAL A 94 -4.88 6.45 -10.85
CA VAL A 94 -4.65 6.65 -9.42
C VAL A 94 -4.01 5.38 -8.86
N ASP A 95 -2.91 5.49 -8.10
CA ASP A 95 -2.29 4.37 -7.43
C ASP A 95 -1.96 4.63 -5.96
N SER A 96 -1.61 3.56 -5.25
CA SER A 96 -1.22 3.59 -3.85
C SER A 96 0.24 3.17 -3.64
N PHE A 97 1.13 3.54 -4.56
CA PHE A 97 2.55 3.19 -4.47
C PHE A 97 3.16 3.74 -3.17
N ASP A 98 3.74 2.87 -2.34
CA ASP A 98 4.20 3.20 -0.99
C ASP A 98 5.68 2.89 -0.71
N THR A 99 6.44 2.50 -1.71
CA THR A 99 7.89 2.32 -1.56
C THR A 99 8.57 3.67 -1.54
N HIS A 100 8.57 4.34 -0.38
CA HIS A 100 8.97 5.74 -0.19
C HIS A 100 10.26 6.12 -0.92
N LYS A 101 11.30 5.31 -0.81
CA LYS A 101 12.61 5.56 -1.43
C LYS A 101 12.54 5.64 -2.97
N ARG A 102 11.56 4.97 -3.58
CA ARG A 102 11.39 4.89 -5.04
C ARG A 102 10.30 5.80 -5.58
N ILE A 103 9.62 6.57 -4.74
CA ILE A 103 8.56 7.50 -5.18
C ILE A 103 9.05 8.48 -6.24
N PRO A 104 10.24 9.12 -6.13
CA PRO A 104 10.73 10.03 -7.18
C PRO A 104 10.93 9.35 -8.54
N GLU A 105 11.43 8.12 -8.57
CA GLU A 105 11.59 7.32 -9.79
C GLU A 105 10.22 6.96 -10.38
N HIS A 106 9.30 6.49 -9.53
CA HIS A 106 7.95 6.13 -9.94
C HIS A 106 7.19 7.35 -10.50
N PHE A 107 7.31 8.49 -9.83
CA PHE A 107 6.76 9.76 -10.31
C PHE A 107 7.24 10.08 -11.72
N ALA A 108 8.56 10.06 -11.96
CA ALA A 108 9.12 10.39 -13.26
C ALA A 108 8.61 9.45 -14.38
N ASN A 109 8.48 8.15 -14.08
CA ASN A 109 7.99 7.17 -15.05
C ASN A 109 6.51 7.38 -15.39
N VAL A 110 5.68 7.67 -14.38
CA VAL A 110 4.24 7.92 -14.57
C VAL A 110 4.01 9.27 -15.23
N ASP A 111 4.72 10.33 -14.81
CA ASP A 111 4.63 11.66 -15.41
C ASP A 111 4.93 11.63 -16.91
N LYS A 112 6.03 10.93 -17.28
CA LYS A 112 6.37 10.77 -18.70
C LYS A 112 5.24 10.09 -19.47
N ALA A 113 4.74 8.96 -19.02
CA ALA A 113 3.72 8.19 -19.73
C ALA A 113 2.39 8.96 -19.82
N ALA A 114 1.97 9.61 -18.75
CA ALA A 114 0.74 10.39 -18.70
C ALA A 114 0.84 11.65 -19.57
N SER A 115 1.95 12.40 -19.50
CA SER A 115 2.17 13.60 -20.30
C SER A 115 2.21 13.31 -21.80
N GLU A 116 2.88 12.24 -22.22
CA GLU A 116 2.96 11.82 -23.63
C GLU A 116 1.58 11.42 -24.19
N SER A 117 0.65 10.99 -23.34
CA SER A 117 -0.69 10.51 -23.71
C SER A 117 -1.81 11.50 -23.41
N GLY A 118 -1.50 12.65 -22.79
CA GLY A 118 -2.51 13.67 -22.43
C GLY A 118 -3.39 13.25 -21.24
N HIS A 119 -2.92 12.35 -20.39
CA HIS A 119 -3.61 11.88 -19.19
C HIS A 119 -3.03 12.47 -17.90
N VAL A 120 -3.72 12.27 -16.79
CA VAL A 120 -3.29 12.68 -15.45
C VAL A 120 -2.99 11.43 -14.61
N GLY A 121 -1.85 11.45 -13.92
CA GLY A 121 -1.50 10.43 -12.92
C GLY A 121 -1.49 11.02 -11.52
N ILE A 122 -2.21 10.39 -10.57
CA ILE A 122 -2.13 10.68 -9.15
C ILE A 122 -1.54 9.45 -8.48
N ILE A 123 -0.33 9.56 -7.99
CA ILE A 123 0.39 8.43 -7.40
C ILE A 123 0.46 8.53 -5.87
N SER A 124 0.75 7.40 -5.24
CA SER A 124 1.03 7.34 -3.79
C SER A 124 -0.13 7.83 -2.93
N VAL A 125 -1.36 7.51 -3.32
CA VAL A 125 -2.58 7.87 -2.60
C VAL A 125 -2.96 6.78 -1.61
N GLY A 126 -2.68 7.02 -0.33
CA GLY A 126 -3.00 6.10 0.75
C GLY A 126 -3.03 6.81 2.10
N TRP A 127 -2.59 6.09 3.13
CA TRP A 127 -2.43 6.65 4.47
C TRP A 127 -1.05 7.29 4.65
N ASP A 128 0.03 6.57 4.37
CA ASP A 128 1.42 7.06 4.42
C ASP A 128 2.27 6.30 3.36
N PRO A 129 2.47 6.91 2.21
CA PRO A 129 2.12 8.27 1.78
C PRO A 129 0.62 8.49 1.59
N GLY A 130 0.16 9.71 1.84
CA GLY A 130 -1.25 10.12 1.69
C GLY A 130 -1.73 11.03 2.82
N MET A 131 -2.91 10.74 3.39
CA MET A 131 -3.55 11.61 4.40
C MET A 131 -2.67 11.87 5.62
N PHE A 132 -1.95 10.87 6.09
CA PHE A 132 -1.06 11.03 7.23
C PHE A 132 0.13 11.95 6.92
N SER A 133 0.71 11.84 5.72
CA SER A 133 1.78 12.72 5.24
C SER A 133 1.31 14.18 5.15
N LEU A 134 0.10 14.40 4.62
CA LEU A 134 -0.51 15.73 4.54
C LEU A 134 -0.75 16.31 5.93
N ASN A 135 -1.26 15.53 6.88
CA ASN A 135 -1.47 15.97 8.25
C ASN A 135 -0.16 16.37 8.94
N ARG A 136 0.94 15.65 8.71
CA ARG A 136 2.27 16.05 9.19
C ARG A 136 2.72 17.37 8.59
N MET A 137 2.54 17.55 7.29
CA MET A 137 2.88 18.80 6.61
C MET A 137 2.10 19.98 7.18
N TYR A 138 0.78 19.85 7.38
CA TYR A 138 -0.05 20.88 7.98
C TYR A 138 0.37 21.18 9.43
N ALA A 139 0.63 20.15 10.24
CA ALA A 139 1.08 20.32 11.61
C ALA A 139 2.41 21.11 11.66
N ASN A 140 3.37 20.79 10.80
CA ASN A 140 4.63 21.50 10.72
C ASN A 140 4.49 22.95 10.22
N ALA A 141 3.52 23.22 9.34
CA ALA A 141 3.23 24.58 8.89
C ALA A 141 2.58 25.47 9.98
N ILE A 142 1.77 24.88 10.84
CA ILE A 142 1.09 25.59 11.94
C ILE A 142 2.00 25.74 13.15
N LEU A 143 2.79 24.69 13.47
CA LEU A 143 3.69 24.63 14.62
C LEU A 143 5.13 24.83 14.16
N THR A 144 5.55 26.08 13.94
CA THR A 144 6.84 26.44 13.33
C THR A 144 8.07 25.86 14.04
N ASN A 145 7.99 25.60 15.35
CA ASN A 145 9.05 24.97 16.14
C ASN A 145 8.67 23.53 16.56
N GLY A 146 7.60 23.00 15.99
CA GLY A 146 7.12 21.63 16.28
C GLY A 146 8.08 20.58 15.72
N LYS A 147 8.06 19.41 16.37
CA LYS A 147 8.70 18.18 15.87
C LYS A 147 7.65 17.10 15.80
N ASP A 148 7.62 16.37 14.72
CA ASP A 148 6.72 15.23 14.58
C ASP A 148 7.42 13.92 14.92
N TYR A 149 6.70 13.06 15.63
CA TYR A 149 7.10 11.71 15.97
C TYR A 149 5.99 10.75 15.58
N THR A 150 6.34 9.76 14.79
CA THR A 150 5.36 8.74 14.37
C THR A 150 5.54 7.48 15.18
N PHE A 151 4.48 7.07 15.86
CA PHE A 151 4.38 5.78 16.52
C PHE A 151 3.17 5.02 15.98
N TRP A 152 3.43 3.82 15.52
CA TRP A 152 2.36 2.88 15.16
C TRP A 152 1.92 2.15 16.43
N GLY A 153 0.64 2.05 16.67
CA GLY A 153 0.10 1.25 17.76
C GLY A 153 0.40 -0.24 17.57
N LYS A 154 0.27 -1.02 18.64
CA LYS A 154 0.46 -2.48 18.57
C LYS A 154 -0.49 -3.07 17.53
N GLY A 155 0.06 -3.66 16.48
CA GLY A 155 -0.73 -4.19 15.38
C GLY A 155 0.06 -5.05 14.42
N VAL A 156 -0.68 -5.87 13.66
CA VAL A 156 -0.14 -6.74 12.62
C VAL A 156 0.26 -5.91 11.41
N SER A 157 1.49 -6.14 10.92
CA SER A 157 1.91 -5.64 9.62
C SER A 157 1.80 -6.75 8.56
N GLN A 158 0.89 -6.59 7.60
CA GLN A 158 0.69 -7.57 6.54
C GLN A 158 1.91 -7.70 5.64
N GLY A 159 2.49 -6.59 5.21
CA GLY A 159 3.67 -6.61 4.34
C GLY A 159 4.90 -7.28 4.99
N HIS A 160 5.13 -7.03 6.29
CA HIS A 160 6.20 -7.68 7.03
C HIS A 160 5.91 -9.17 7.26
N SER A 161 4.66 -9.52 7.58
CA SER A 161 4.24 -10.91 7.71
C SER A 161 4.41 -11.68 6.41
N ASP A 162 4.06 -11.07 5.28
CA ASP A 162 4.26 -11.65 3.95
C ASP A 162 5.74 -11.83 3.59
N ALA A 163 6.59 -10.89 4.01
CA ALA A 163 8.04 -11.01 3.81
C ALA A 163 8.61 -12.23 4.56
N ILE A 164 8.19 -12.46 5.82
CA ILE A 164 8.61 -13.62 6.59
C ILE A 164 8.11 -14.92 5.96
N ARG A 165 6.86 -14.97 5.52
CA ARG A 165 6.29 -16.17 4.87
C ARG A 165 7.00 -16.59 3.59
N ARG A 166 7.81 -15.72 2.99
CA ARG A 166 8.64 -16.02 1.81
C ARG A 166 10.04 -16.53 2.16
N VAL A 167 10.40 -16.55 3.43
CA VAL A 167 11.68 -17.13 3.88
C VAL A 167 11.62 -18.66 3.74
N LYS A 168 12.67 -19.25 3.18
CA LYS A 168 12.76 -20.69 3.01
C LYS A 168 12.65 -21.41 4.36
N GLY A 169 11.82 -22.45 4.43
CA GLY A 169 11.58 -23.22 5.66
C GLY A 169 10.51 -22.60 6.58
N VAL A 170 9.85 -21.52 6.17
CA VAL A 170 8.73 -20.92 6.88
C VAL A 170 7.41 -21.40 6.28
N LYS A 171 6.59 -22.07 7.07
CA LYS A 171 5.25 -22.52 6.70
C LYS A 171 4.20 -21.43 6.86
N ASN A 172 4.29 -20.66 7.94
CA ASN A 172 3.42 -19.50 8.19
C ASN A 172 4.08 -18.53 9.16
N ALA A 173 3.67 -17.26 9.13
CA ALA A 173 4.16 -16.27 10.07
C ALA A 173 3.22 -15.08 10.21
N ILE A 174 3.29 -14.44 11.37
CA ILE A 174 2.65 -13.17 11.66
C ILE A 174 3.65 -12.26 12.38
N GLN A 175 3.66 -10.97 12.05
CA GLN A 175 4.51 -9.98 12.66
C GLN A 175 3.68 -8.86 13.28
N TYR A 176 4.03 -8.52 14.52
CA TYR A 176 3.48 -7.35 15.21
C TYR A 176 4.50 -6.24 15.32
N THR A 177 4.08 -5.04 14.96
CA THR A 177 4.79 -3.80 15.31
C THR A 177 4.32 -3.37 16.70
N VAL A 178 5.27 -3.10 17.60
CA VAL A 178 4.98 -2.74 18.99
C VAL A 178 5.71 -1.43 19.29
N PRO A 179 5.02 -0.35 19.72
CA PRO A 179 5.69 0.87 20.12
C PRO A 179 6.48 0.66 21.42
N VAL A 180 7.61 1.36 21.53
CA VAL A 180 8.40 1.40 22.77
C VAL A 180 7.76 2.45 23.67
N GLU A 181 7.11 2.02 24.77
CA GLU A 181 6.32 2.90 25.64
C GLU A 181 7.18 4.02 26.26
N GLU A 182 8.42 3.72 26.66
CA GLU A 182 9.34 4.71 27.20
C GLU A 182 9.62 5.84 26.19
N ALA A 183 9.74 5.52 24.91
CA ALA A 183 9.93 6.50 23.85
C ALA A 183 8.65 7.33 23.62
N VAL A 184 7.48 6.71 23.70
CA VAL A 184 6.18 7.38 23.62
C VAL A 184 6.04 8.39 24.76
N GLU A 185 6.34 7.98 26.00
CA GLU A 185 6.23 8.87 27.17
C GLU A 185 7.25 10.01 27.13
N GLN A 186 8.47 9.76 26.66
CA GLN A 186 9.47 10.82 26.43
C GLN A 186 8.94 11.88 25.46
N VAL A 187 8.31 11.47 24.37
CA VAL A 187 7.71 12.42 23.42
C VAL A 187 6.55 13.17 24.04
N ARG A 188 5.65 12.48 24.76
CA ARG A 188 4.49 13.10 25.45
C ARG A 188 4.90 14.11 26.50
N SER A 189 6.03 13.91 27.15
CA SER A 189 6.57 14.87 28.14
C SER A 189 7.04 16.20 27.53
N GLY A 190 7.11 16.28 26.19
CA GLY A 190 7.54 17.49 25.47
C GLY A 190 9.05 17.69 25.44
N CYS A 191 9.87 16.74 25.90
CA CYS A 191 11.33 16.90 25.93
C CYS A 191 11.99 16.84 24.53
N GLY A 192 11.25 16.47 23.49
CA GLY A 192 11.69 16.46 22.10
C GLY A 192 12.91 15.55 21.83
N PRO A 193 12.88 14.26 22.23
CA PRO A 193 14.02 13.37 22.16
C PRO A 193 14.50 13.15 20.74
N LYS A 194 15.76 12.79 20.55
CA LYS A 194 16.27 12.27 19.27
C LYS A 194 16.09 10.76 19.29
N LEU A 195 15.16 10.27 18.49
CA LEU A 195 14.82 8.84 18.38
C LEU A 195 15.17 8.32 16.99
N THR A 196 15.85 7.19 16.96
CA THR A 196 16.04 6.41 15.74
C THR A 196 14.82 5.52 15.48
N THR A 197 14.78 4.85 14.35
CA THR A 197 13.75 3.84 14.03
C THR A 197 13.71 2.74 15.09
N ARG A 198 14.88 2.29 15.53
CA ARG A 198 15.08 1.22 16.54
C ARG A 198 14.55 1.62 17.91
N ASP A 199 14.62 2.90 18.26
CA ASP A 199 14.16 3.40 19.56
C ASP A 199 12.65 3.50 19.66
N LYS A 200 11.94 3.55 18.52
CA LYS A 200 10.49 3.80 18.49
C LYS A 200 9.64 2.54 18.48
N HIS A 201 10.12 1.47 17.84
CA HIS A 201 9.31 0.26 17.65
C HIS A 201 10.14 -1.02 17.76
N LEU A 202 9.50 -2.04 18.34
CA LEU A 202 9.94 -3.42 18.32
C LEU A 202 9.24 -4.18 17.19
N ARG A 203 9.85 -5.27 16.73
CA ARG A 203 9.26 -6.25 15.82
C ARG A 203 9.14 -7.58 16.51
N GLU A 204 7.92 -8.03 16.76
CA GLU A 204 7.62 -9.35 17.33
C GLU A 204 7.14 -10.26 16.21
N CYS A 205 7.91 -11.30 15.90
CA CYS A 205 7.62 -12.26 14.84
C CYS A 205 7.28 -13.62 15.46
N TYR A 206 6.12 -14.15 15.11
CA TYR A 206 5.69 -15.50 15.44
C TYR A 206 5.73 -16.34 14.18
N VAL A 207 6.50 -17.44 14.20
CA VAL A 207 6.83 -18.21 13.00
C VAL A 207 6.52 -19.68 13.22
N VAL A 208 5.78 -20.28 12.29
CA VAL A 208 5.63 -21.71 12.14
C VAL A 208 6.63 -22.16 11.09
N ALA A 209 7.60 -22.95 11.48
CA ALA A 209 8.60 -23.52 10.58
C ALA A 209 8.08 -24.80 9.91
N GLU A 210 8.64 -25.15 8.77
CA GLU A 210 8.47 -26.45 8.15
C GLU A 210 9.21 -27.53 8.96
N GLU A 211 8.76 -28.77 8.87
CA GLU A 211 9.39 -29.89 9.56
C GLU A 211 10.85 -30.09 9.08
N GLY A 212 11.77 -30.13 10.00
CA GLY A 212 13.20 -30.27 9.72
C GLY A 212 13.91 -29.01 9.25
N ALA A 213 13.25 -27.85 9.24
CA ALA A 213 13.88 -26.58 8.88
C ALA A 213 14.90 -26.12 9.94
N ASP A 214 15.96 -25.45 9.49
CA ASP A 214 16.95 -24.84 10.38
C ASP A 214 16.38 -23.54 10.99
N LEU A 215 15.92 -23.64 12.24
CA LEU A 215 15.33 -22.52 12.96
C LEU A 215 16.29 -21.34 13.16
N LYS A 216 17.58 -21.64 13.30
CA LYS A 216 18.61 -20.61 13.49
C LYS A 216 18.84 -19.83 12.21
N GLU A 217 18.92 -20.52 11.07
CA GLU A 217 19.04 -19.88 9.76
C GLU A 217 17.82 -19.00 9.45
N ILE A 218 16.61 -19.48 9.79
CA ILE A 218 15.37 -18.70 9.61
C ILE A 218 15.40 -17.44 10.49
N GLU A 219 15.76 -17.56 11.77
CA GLU A 219 15.84 -16.42 12.68
C GLU A 219 16.85 -15.37 12.20
N GLU A 220 18.04 -15.78 11.81
CA GLU A 220 19.08 -14.89 11.31
C GLU A 220 18.64 -14.21 9.98
N THR A 221 18.02 -14.96 9.09
CA THR A 221 17.48 -14.42 7.83
C THR A 221 16.43 -13.34 8.09
N ILE A 222 15.51 -13.58 9.02
CA ILE A 222 14.48 -12.59 9.38
C ILE A 222 15.11 -11.35 9.99
N LYS A 223 15.93 -11.50 11.02
CA LYS A 223 16.55 -10.38 11.75
C LYS A 223 17.42 -9.48 10.87
N ASN A 224 18.07 -10.05 9.86
CA ASN A 224 18.96 -9.32 8.94
C ASN A 224 18.27 -8.88 7.65
N MET A 225 16.96 -9.10 7.48
CA MET A 225 16.24 -8.77 6.26
C MET A 225 16.20 -7.25 6.03
N PRO A 226 16.81 -6.76 4.96
CA PRO A 226 16.86 -5.32 4.65
C PRO A 226 15.45 -4.75 4.42
N ASN A 227 15.26 -3.50 4.79
CA ASN A 227 14.01 -2.73 4.67
C ASN A 227 12.83 -3.22 5.52
N TYR A 228 12.96 -4.36 6.20
CA TYR A 228 11.89 -4.93 7.03
C TYR A 228 12.27 -5.03 8.51
N PHE A 229 13.43 -5.64 8.82
CA PHE A 229 13.78 -6.02 10.19
C PHE A 229 15.16 -5.56 10.65
N SER A 230 16.13 -5.39 9.74
CA SER A 230 17.52 -5.08 10.08
C SER A 230 17.70 -3.78 10.89
N ASP A 231 16.79 -2.82 10.71
CA ASP A 231 16.83 -1.52 11.41
C ASP A 231 16.04 -1.51 12.73
N TYR A 232 15.56 -2.67 13.18
CA TYR A 232 14.72 -2.80 14.37
C TYR A 232 15.28 -3.80 15.38
N ASN A 233 14.84 -3.68 16.64
CA ASN A 233 14.96 -4.75 17.61
C ASN A 233 13.87 -5.78 17.29
N THR A 234 14.31 -6.93 16.76
CA THR A 234 13.42 -7.97 16.26
C THR A 234 13.55 -9.22 17.10
N THR A 235 12.44 -9.72 17.61
CA THR A 235 12.33 -11.04 18.26
C THR A 235 11.61 -12.01 17.33
N VAL A 236 12.12 -13.25 17.28
CA VAL A 236 11.51 -14.34 16.52
C VAL A 236 11.15 -15.46 17.48
N THR A 237 9.89 -15.81 17.55
CA THR A 237 9.36 -16.89 18.37
C THR A 237 8.79 -17.97 17.44
N PHE A 238 9.30 -19.17 17.55
CA PHE A 238 8.76 -20.33 16.85
C PHE A 238 7.62 -20.95 17.65
N ILE A 239 6.51 -21.28 16.97
CA ILE A 239 5.27 -21.81 17.55
C ILE A 239 4.77 -23.03 16.77
#